data_88e903b23c4e1232de5e4463b004ca7d
#
_entry.id   88e903b23c4e1232de5e4463b004ca7d
#
_cell.length_a   1.000
_cell.length_b   1.000
_cell.length_c   1.000
_cell.angle_alpha   90.00
_cell.angle_beta   90.00
_cell.angle_gamma   90.00
#
_symmetry.space_group_name_H-M   'P 1'
#
loop_
_entity.id
_entity.type
_entity.pdbx_description
1 polymer ?
#
loop_
_entity_poly.entity_id
_entity_poly.type
_entity_poly.pdbx_seq_one_letter_code
_entity_poly.pdbx_strand_id
1 'polypeptide(L)'
;MITVRPARPEDGAFLGWASYEAARGHLTRGWFDIVLQGDEAFCLEFSRRLTIAEAKSWWHWSLFSVAEVDGTLAAALCGFGDESVYYASPEAMHEASEGMGIDQTEEAQFWTRGSFIVSCVSSEPGAWTIENVGTRPEYRGTGVTQALLQHELERAHVAGFKQAQISFLIGNDRAEHAYRKVGFAFAEEKRAPDFEAAIGSPGLRRLARDI
;
A
#
# COMPACT_ATOMS: atom_id res chain seq x y z
N MET A 1 9.01 23.04 -4.95
CA MET A 1 8.56 22.46 -6.25
C MET A 1 8.24 20.98 -6.01
N ILE A 2 7.12 20.44 -6.56
CA ILE A 2 6.80 19.02 -6.49
C ILE A 2 7.44 18.34 -7.71
N THR A 3 8.20 17.27 -7.47
CA THR A 3 8.74 16.38 -8.50
C THR A 3 8.31 14.95 -8.22
N VAL A 4 8.00 14.17 -9.27
CA VAL A 4 7.63 12.76 -9.14
C VAL A 4 8.62 11.92 -9.95
N ARG A 5 9.09 10.81 -9.38
CA ARG A 5 10.02 9.90 -10.01
C ARG A 5 9.74 8.43 -9.62
N PRO A 6 10.22 7.46 -10.40
CA PRO A 6 10.30 6.08 -9.91
C PRO A 6 11.13 5.99 -8.62
N ALA A 7 10.75 5.10 -7.72
CA ALA A 7 11.52 4.84 -6.51
C ALA A 7 12.84 4.11 -6.84
N ARG A 8 13.75 4.11 -5.88
CA ARG A 8 15.06 3.46 -5.93
C ARG A 8 15.24 2.60 -4.68
N PRO A 9 16.18 1.65 -4.67
CA PRO A 9 16.46 0.84 -3.48
C PRO A 9 16.76 1.68 -2.22
N GLU A 10 17.43 2.83 -2.40
CA GLU A 10 17.77 3.74 -1.30
C GLU A 10 16.55 4.39 -0.63
N ASP A 11 15.42 4.43 -1.32
CA ASP A 11 14.17 4.94 -0.77
C ASP A 11 13.48 3.93 0.17
N GLY A 12 14.00 2.71 0.30
CA GLY A 12 13.35 1.59 0.97
C GLY A 12 12.80 1.89 2.36
N ALA A 13 13.51 2.68 3.18
CA ALA A 13 13.01 3.08 4.49
C ALA A 13 11.74 3.96 4.40
N PHE A 14 11.69 4.85 3.42
CA PHE A 14 10.51 5.69 3.18
C PHE A 14 9.35 4.91 2.60
N LEU A 15 9.62 3.97 1.70
CA LEU A 15 8.59 3.10 1.12
C LEU A 15 7.99 2.16 2.16
N GLY A 16 8.82 1.59 3.05
CA GLY A 16 8.38 0.79 4.18
C GLY A 16 7.47 1.59 5.12
N TRP A 17 7.87 2.83 5.45
CA TRP A 17 7.03 3.74 6.20
C TRP A 17 5.69 4.04 5.49
N ALA A 18 5.72 4.30 4.18
CA ALA A 18 4.50 4.59 3.42
C ALA A 18 3.53 3.40 3.40
N SER A 19 4.05 2.17 3.25
CA SER A 19 3.27 0.94 3.29
C SER A 19 2.66 0.71 4.68
N TYR A 20 3.44 0.94 5.73
CA TYR A 20 2.99 0.84 7.12
C TYR A 20 1.86 1.83 7.44
N GLU A 21 2.02 3.10 7.07
CA GLU A 21 1.01 4.14 7.23
C GLU A 21 -0.24 3.88 6.38
N ALA A 22 -0.07 3.38 5.15
CA ALA A 22 -1.18 3.02 4.28
C ALA A 22 -2.03 1.89 4.88
N ALA A 23 -1.37 0.88 5.48
CA ALA A 23 -2.04 -0.22 6.17
C ALA A 23 -2.84 0.23 7.41
N ARG A 24 -2.41 1.28 8.09
CA ARG A 24 -3.15 1.93 9.18
C ARG A 24 -4.30 2.81 8.69
N GLY A 25 -4.11 3.48 7.57
CA GLY A 25 -5.11 4.39 7.01
C GLY A 25 -5.45 5.55 7.94
N HIS A 26 -6.62 5.49 8.57
CA HIS A 26 -7.09 6.48 9.56
C HIS A 26 -7.12 5.92 11.00
N LEU A 27 -6.69 4.68 11.18
CA LEU A 27 -6.71 3.97 12.45
C LEU A 27 -5.35 4.08 13.16
N THR A 28 -5.32 3.75 14.43
CA THR A 28 -4.09 3.71 15.24
C THR A 28 -3.28 2.43 15.04
N ARG A 29 -3.91 1.37 14.51
CA ARG A 29 -3.30 0.08 14.21
C ARG A 29 -3.71 -0.35 12.81
N GLY A 30 -2.78 -0.94 12.07
CA GLY A 30 -2.99 -1.48 10.74
C GLY A 30 -2.64 -2.97 10.65
N TRP A 31 -2.63 -3.49 9.44
CA TRP A 31 -2.33 -4.90 9.18
C TRP A 31 -0.98 -5.33 9.76
N PHE A 32 0.08 -4.53 9.59
CA PHE A 32 1.41 -4.84 10.12
C PHE A 32 1.44 -4.92 11.66
N ASP A 33 0.75 -4.01 12.35
CA ASP A 33 0.66 -4.02 13.81
C ASP A 33 -0.03 -5.29 14.35
N ILE A 34 -1.04 -5.78 13.62
CA ILE A 34 -1.81 -6.96 13.97
C ILE A 34 -1.02 -8.24 13.71
N VAL A 35 -0.37 -8.29 12.56
CA VAL A 35 0.36 -9.48 12.08
C VAL A 35 1.65 -9.69 12.87
N LEU A 36 2.44 -8.64 13.00
CA LEU A 36 3.79 -8.71 13.58
C LEU A 36 3.79 -8.64 15.11
N GLN A 37 2.80 -7.99 15.72
CA GLN A 37 2.67 -7.80 17.17
C GLN A 37 3.93 -7.20 17.84
N GLY A 38 4.74 -6.50 17.06
CA GLY A 38 5.91 -5.76 17.50
C GLY A 38 5.60 -4.29 17.79
N ASP A 39 6.59 -3.56 18.29
CA ASP A 39 6.53 -2.11 18.36
C ASP A 39 6.64 -1.47 16.97
N GLU A 40 6.47 -0.14 16.91
CA GLU A 40 6.51 0.59 15.65
C GLU A 40 7.85 0.46 14.93
N ALA A 41 8.96 0.47 15.67
CA ALA A 41 10.30 0.34 15.09
C ALA A 41 10.49 -1.03 14.44
N PHE A 42 10.00 -2.09 15.07
CA PHE A 42 10.00 -3.45 14.55
C PHE A 42 9.16 -3.56 13.27
N CYS A 43 7.93 -3.01 13.29
CA CYS A 43 7.04 -3.01 12.11
C CYS A 43 7.64 -2.21 10.94
N LEU A 44 8.26 -1.07 11.21
CA LEU A 44 8.91 -0.24 10.19
C LEU A 44 10.12 -0.94 9.58
N GLU A 45 10.95 -1.61 10.38
CA GLU A 45 12.09 -2.37 9.86
C GLU A 45 11.63 -3.56 9.01
N PHE A 46 10.60 -4.30 9.44
CA PHE A 46 10.00 -5.37 8.64
C PHE A 46 9.48 -4.83 7.31
N SER A 47 8.70 -3.76 7.34
CA SER A 47 8.16 -3.12 6.13
C SER A 47 9.27 -2.64 5.20
N ARG A 48 10.36 -2.06 5.73
CA ARG A 48 11.54 -1.67 4.96
C ARG A 48 12.16 -2.87 4.24
N ARG A 49 12.31 -4.01 4.94
CA ARG A 49 12.87 -5.23 4.36
C ARG A 49 12.03 -5.77 3.22
N LEU A 50 10.70 -5.73 3.34
CA LEU A 50 9.81 -6.09 2.24
C LEU A 50 10.07 -5.26 0.97
N THR A 51 10.42 -3.98 1.12
CA THR A 51 10.64 -3.11 -0.05
C THR A 51 11.95 -3.41 -0.80
N ILE A 52 12.91 -4.07 -0.17
CA ILE A 52 14.22 -4.40 -0.74
C ILE A 52 14.47 -5.91 -0.83
N ALA A 53 13.43 -6.74 -0.64
CA ALA A 53 13.52 -8.19 -0.79
C ALA A 53 13.91 -8.57 -2.23
N GLU A 54 14.54 -9.74 -2.43
CA GLU A 54 14.81 -10.25 -3.78
C GLU A 54 13.50 -10.64 -4.48
N ALA A 55 12.55 -11.20 -3.71
CA ALA A 55 11.21 -11.50 -4.18
C ALA A 55 10.43 -10.21 -4.46
N LYS A 56 10.10 -9.99 -5.74
CA LYS A 56 9.42 -8.78 -6.22
C LYS A 56 7.92 -8.84 -5.95
N SER A 57 7.57 -8.76 -4.68
CA SER A 57 6.17 -8.63 -4.27
C SER A 57 5.63 -7.21 -4.52
N TRP A 58 4.35 -7.01 -4.30
CA TRP A 58 3.70 -5.69 -4.40
C TRP A 58 4.24 -4.64 -3.40
N TRP A 59 5.11 -5.02 -2.47
CA TRP A 59 5.88 -4.10 -1.62
C TRP A 59 7.24 -3.71 -2.20
N HIS A 60 7.71 -4.39 -3.26
CA HIS A 60 9.06 -4.17 -3.77
C HIS A 60 9.23 -2.77 -4.36
N TRP A 61 10.36 -2.11 -4.06
CA TRP A 61 10.65 -0.73 -4.47
C TRP A 61 10.43 -0.44 -5.96
N SER A 62 10.68 -1.40 -6.84
CA SER A 62 10.59 -1.21 -8.30
C SER A 62 9.17 -0.95 -8.80
N LEU A 63 8.15 -1.18 -7.98
CA LEU A 63 6.74 -0.90 -8.29
C LEU A 63 6.30 0.47 -7.78
N PHE A 64 7.14 1.15 -7.01
CA PHE A 64 6.79 2.42 -6.38
C PHE A 64 7.17 3.62 -7.23
N SER A 65 6.37 4.66 -7.08
CA SER A 65 6.69 6.04 -7.42
C SER A 65 6.75 6.88 -6.13
N VAL A 66 7.66 7.85 -6.10
CA VAL A 66 7.80 8.78 -4.98
C VAL A 66 7.61 10.21 -5.47
N ALA A 67 7.00 11.04 -4.62
CA ALA A 67 6.93 12.47 -4.82
C ALA A 67 7.83 13.19 -3.81
N GLU A 68 8.61 14.12 -4.30
CA GLU A 68 9.50 14.98 -3.52
C GLU A 68 8.98 16.42 -3.54
N VAL A 69 9.13 17.09 -2.41
CA VAL A 69 8.95 18.55 -2.30
C VAL A 69 10.30 19.16 -1.94
N ASP A 70 10.84 19.97 -2.84
CA ASP A 70 12.15 20.59 -2.69
C ASP A 70 13.26 19.60 -2.29
N GLY A 71 13.26 18.40 -2.93
CA GLY A 71 14.23 17.33 -2.70
C GLY A 71 13.97 16.45 -1.48
N THR A 72 12.87 16.68 -0.75
CA THR A 72 12.47 15.87 0.41
C THR A 72 11.36 14.90 0.03
N LEU A 73 11.52 13.61 0.32
CA LEU A 73 10.50 12.58 0.10
C LEU A 73 9.23 12.91 0.89
N ALA A 74 8.12 13.11 0.20
CA ALA A 74 6.86 13.60 0.75
C ALA A 74 5.71 12.59 0.66
N ALA A 75 5.64 11.82 -0.42
CA ALA A 75 4.62 10.79 -0.62
C ALA A 75 5.17 9.64 -1.47
N ALA A 76 4.59 8.45 -1.29
CA ALA A 76 4.85 7.28 -2.11
C ALA A 76 3.55 6.53 -2.38
N LEU A 77 3.53 5.77 -3.47
CA LEU A 77 2.54 4.73 -3.76
C LEU A 77 3.18 3.65 -4.63
N CYS A 78 2.61 2.45 -4.64
CA CYS A 78 2.96 1.45 -5.65
C CYS A 78 1.83 1.31 -6.68
N GLY A 79 2.22 0.92 -7.92
CA GLY A 79 1.28 0.66 -9.00
C GLY A 79 1.75 -0.48 -9.89
N PHE A 80 0.83 -1.37 -10.25
CA PHE A 80 1.12 -2.56 -11.06
C PHE A 80 -0.12 -3.04 -11.80
N GLY A 81 0.11 -3.72 -12.92
CA GLY A 81 -0.95 -4.37 -13.71
C GLY A 81 -0.87 -5.89 -13.66
N ASP A 82 0.22 -6.45 -13.15
CA ASP A 82 0.42 -7.88 -13.00
C ASP A 82 0.13 -8.31 -11.57
N GLU A 83 -0.99 -8.99 -11.35
CA GLU A 83 -1.40 -9.49 -10.03
C GLU A 83 -0.48 -10.62 -9.50
N SER A 84 0.44 -11.16 -10.33
CA SER A 84 1.41 -12.17 -9.89
C SER A 84 2.31 -11.67 -8.77
N VAL A 85 2.47 -10.35 -8.62
CA VAL A 85 3.22 -9.71 -7.52
C VAL A 85 2.66 -10.05 -6.13
N TYR A 86 1.38 -10.39 -6.03
CA TYR A 86 0.81 -10.85 -4.77
C TYR A 86 1.31 -12.25 -4.40
N TYR A 87 1.58 -13.12 -5.38
CA TYR A 87 2.08 -14.47 -5.15
C TYR A 87 3.54 -14.50 -4.68
N ALA A 88 4.28 -13.41 -4.88
CA ALA A 88 5.63 -13.26 -4.34
C ALA A 88 5.65 -12.79 -2.86
N SER A 89 4.47 -12.46 -2.29
CA SER A 89 4.40 -11.95 -0.90
C SER A 89 4.89 -12.94 0.16
N PRO A 90 4.59 -14.26 0.08
CA PRO A 90 5.12 -15.22 1.03
C PRO A 90 6.65 -15.23 1.08
N GLU A 91 7.29 -15.25 -0.08
CA GLU A 91 8.74 -15.25 -0.18
C GLU A 91 9.35 -13.95 0.36
N ALA A 92 8.81 -12.80 -0.02
CA ALA A 92 9.26 -11.51 0.49
C ALA A 92 9.11 -11.40 2.03
N MET A 93 8.03 -11.95 2.58
CA MET A 93 7.82 -12.00 4.03
C MET A 93 8.82 -12.93 4.70
N HIS A 94 9.12 -14.07 4.08
CA HIS A 94 10.12 -15.00 4.58
C HIS A 94 11.52 -14.36 4.62
N GLU A 95 11.96 -13.72 3.53
CA GLU A 95 13.23 -12.99 3.48
C GLU A 95 13.32 -11.90 4.56
N ALA A 96 12.22 -11.14 4.77
CA ALA A 96 12.15 -10.13 5.81
C ALA A 96 12.27 -10.76 7.22
N SER A 97 11.59 -11.90 7.45
CA SER A 97 11.62 -12.65 8.71
C SER A 97 13.02 -13.16 9.02
N GLU A 98 13.67 -13.83 8.05
CA GLU A 98 15.06 -14.31 8.20
C GLU A 98 16.01 -13.17 8.54
N GLY A 99 15.91 -12.07 7.80
CA GLY A 99 16.75 -10.89 8.02
C GLY A 99 16.54 -10.20 9.38
N MET A 100 15.46 -10.51 10.09
CA MET A 100 15.16 -10.02 11.44
C MET A 100 15.34 -11.09 12.53
N GLY A 101 15.71 -12.32 12.16
CA GLY A 101 15.85 -13.43 13.09
C GLY A 101 14.52 -13.92 13.67
N ILE A 102 13.42 -13.75 12.94
CA ILE A 102 12.10 -14.27 13.32
C ILE A 102 12.08 -15.75 13.00
N ASP A 103 11.71 -16.58 13.98
CA ASP A 103 11.65 -18.01 13.77
C ASP A 103 10.42 -18.44 12.95
N GLN A 104 10.49 -19.63 12.34
CA GLN A 104 9.44 -20.15 11.48
C GLN A 104 8.10 -20.36 12.21
N THR A 105 8.12 -20.59 13.52
CA THR A 105 6.89 -20.78 14.31
C THR A 105 6.14 -19.45 14.43
N GLU A 106 6.87 -18.37 14.70
CA GLU A 106 6.29 -17.02 14.75
C GLU A 106 5.87 -16.55 13.35
N GLU A 107 6.69 -16.77 12.33
CA GLU A 107 6.33 -16.43 10.94
C GLU A 107 5.04 -17.12 10.50
N ALA A 108 4.83 -18.39 10.86
CA ALA A 108 3.61 -19.12 10.54
C ALA A 108 2.35 -18.45 11.15
N GLN A 109 2.49 -17.74 12.28
CA GLN A 109 1.37 -17.00 12.88
C GLN A 109 0.95 -15.77 12.07
N PHE A 110 1.84 -15.21 11.24
CA PHE A 110 1.51 -14.05 10.41
C PHE A 110 0.33 -14.32 9.50
N TRP A 111 0.28 -15.50 8.88
CA TRP A 111 -0.83 -15.91 8.01
C TRP A 111 -2.15 -16.05 8.78
N THR A 112 -2.08 -16.62 9.98
CA THR A 112 -3.27 -16.75 10.83
C THR A 112 -3.80 -15.38 11.26
N ARG A 113 -2.91 -14.51 11.76
CA ARG A 113 -3.28 -13.16 12.22
C ARG A 113 -3.74 -12.24 11.09
N GLY A 114 -3.15 -12.39 9.88
CA GLY A 114 -3.41 -11.56 8.72
C GLY A 114 -4.57 -12.01 7.85
N SER A 115 -5.13 -13.21 8.06
CA SER A 115 -6.11 -13.84 7.17
C SER A 115 -7.43 -13.06 7.05
N PHE A 116 -7.78 -12.24 8.03
CA PHE A 116 -9.01 -11.43 8.02
C PHE A 116 -9.10 -10.51 6.80
N ILE A 117 -7.95 -10.09 6.22
CA ILE A 117 -7.94 -9.18 5.06
C ILE A 117 -8.65 -9.80 3.85
N VAL A 118 -8.56 -11.12 3.68
CA VAL A 118 -9.09 -11.85 2.52
C VAL A 118 -10.60 -11.70 2.39
N SER A 119 -11.32 -11.54 3.51
CA SER A 119 -12.77 -11.39 3.52
C SER A 119 -13.28 -10.13 2.83
N CYS A 120 -12.42 -9.10 2.72
CA CYS A 120 -12.80 -7.79 2.17
C CYS A 120 -12.00 -7.38 0.93
N VAL A 121 -10.94 -8.09 0.55
CA VAL A 121 -10.19 -7.79 -0.67
C VAL A 121 -11.04 -8.02 -1.91
N SER A 122 -10.97 -7.12 -2.85
CA SER A 122 -11.54 -7.25 -4.20
C SER A 122 -10.65 -6.54 -5.21
N SER A 123 -10.56 -7.12 -6.41
CA SER A 123 -9.89 -6.52 -7.57
C SER A 123 -10.73 -6.66 -8.82
N GLU A 124 -10.52 -5.77 -9.78
CA GLU A 124 -11.04 -5.89 -11.15
C GLU A 124 -9.92 -6.44 -12.03
N PRO A 125 -10.07 -7.65 -12.57
CA PRO A 125 -9.04 -8.25 -13.42
C PRO A 125 -8.70 -7.37 -14.62
N GLY A 126 -7.41 -7.16 -14.87
CA GLY A 126 -6.93 -6.36 -15.99
C GLY A 126 -6.94 -4.84 -15.75
N ALA A 127 -7.30 -4.39 -14.55
CA ALA A 127 -7.11 -3.00 -14.14
C ALA A 127 -5.70 -2.77 -13.58
N TRP A 128 -5.19 -1.55 -13.72
CA TRP A 128 -3.99 -1.11 -13.00
C TRP A 128 -4.32 -0.89 -11.53
N THR A 129 -3.63 -1.58 -10.66
CA THR A 129 -3.86 -1.49 -9.21
C THR A 129 -2.90 -0.48 -8.58
N ILE A 130 -3.43 0.42 -7.77
CA ILE A 130 -2.67 1.38 -6.95
C ILE A 130 -2.83 1.00 -5.48
N GLU A 131 -1.71 0.82 -4.79
CA GLU A 131 -1.66 0.40 -3.39
C GLU A 131 -0.62 1.21 -2.60
N ASN A 132 -0.59 1.05 -1.27
CA ASN A 132 0.42 1.61 -0.37
C ASN A 132 0.59 3.13 -0.47
N VAL A 133 -0.52 3.87 -0.61
CA VAL A 133 -0.49 5.33 -0.72
C VAL A 133 -0.20 5.96 0.64
N GLY A 134 1.03 6.42 0.83
CA GLY A 134 1.49 7.11 2.03
C GLY A 134 1.90 8.55 1.75
N THR A 135 1.46 9.50 2.59
CA THR A 135 1.84 10.92 2.50
C THR A 135 2.22 11.44 3.87
N ARG A 136 3.43 11.99 4.01
CA ARG A 136 3.89 12.58 5.26
C ARG A 136 2.94 13.66 5.75
N PRO A 137 2.64 13.71 7.07
CA PRO A 137 1.65 14.62 7.64
C PRO A 137 1.84 16.07 7.22
N GLU A 138 3.08 16.55 7.19
CA GLU A 138 3.44 17.94 6.87
C GLU A 138 3.18 18.33 5.41
N TYR A 139 3.04 17.33 4.50
CA TYR A 139 2.74 17.57 3.08
C TYR A 139 1.29 17.27 2.70
N ARG A 140 0.45 16.90 3.68
CA ARG A 140 -0.98 16.66 3.42
C ARG A 140 -1.68 17.97 3.04
N GLY A 141 -2.57 17.90 2.04
CA GLY A 141 -3.28 19.09 1.54
C GLY A 141 -2.50 19.98 0.58
N THR A 142 -1.22 19.71 0.31
CA THR A 142 -0.36 20.50 -0.59
C THR A 142 -0.48 20.12 -2.08
N GLY A 143 -1.26 19.09 -2.42
CA GLY A 143 -1.39 18.58 -3.78
C GLY A 143 -0.38 17.49 -4.14
N VAL A 144 0.56 17.14 -3.27
CA VAL A 144 1.60 16.14 -3.53
C VAL A 144 1.03 14.75 -3.86
N THR A 145 0.02 14.30 -3.12
CA THR A 145 -0.67 13.03 -3.38
C THR A 145 -1.38 13.03 -4.72
N GLN A 146 -1.98 14.16 -5.11
CA GLN A 146 -2.64 14.31 -6.41
C GLN A 146 -1.64 14.23 -7.56
N ALA A 147 -0.50 14.91 -7.45
CA ALA A 147 0.57 14.85 -8.46
C ALA A 147 1.07 13.41 -8.62
N LEU A 148 1.27 12.70 -7.52
CA LEU A 148 1.73 11.31 -7.52
C LEU A 148 0.69 10.36 -8.17
N LEU A 149 -0.59 10.49 -7.81
CA LEU A 149 -1.68 9.71 -8.42
C LEU A 149 -1.83 9.98 -9.92
N GLN A 150 -1.72 11.24 -10.36
CA GLN A 150 -1.77 11.59 -11.77
C GLN A 150 -0.61 10.98 -12.56
N HIS A 151 0.60 11.02 -12.00
CA HIS A 151 1.77 10.36 -12.58
C HIS A 151 1.55 8.86 -12.72
N GLU A 152 0.95 8.22 -11.72
CA GLU A 152 0.69 6.79 -11.74
C GLU A 152 -0.39 6.40 -12.78
N LEU A 153 -1.42 7.23 -12.93
CA LEU A 153 -2.44 7.04 -13.97
C LEU A 153 -1.86 7.17 -15.39
N GLU A 154 -0.91 8.09 -15.57
CA GLU A 154 -0.19 8.22 -16.85
C GLU A 154 0.70 6.98 -17.11
N ARG A 155 1.38 6.46 -16.10
CA ARG A 155 2.14 5.19 -16.22
C ARG A 155 1.23 4.04 -16.65
N ALA A 156 0.07 3.92 -16.03
CA ALA A 156 -0.92 2.91 -16.38
C ALA A 156 -1.41 3.06 -17.84
N HIS A 157 -1.70 4.28 -18.26
CA HIS A 157 -2.11 4.59 -19.62
C HIS A 157 -1.02 4.22 -20.66
N VAL A 158 0.22 4.61 -20.39
CA VAL A 158 1.38 4.29 -21.26
C VAL A 158 1.61 2.77 -21.31
N ALA A 159 1.36 2.05 -20.23
CA ALA A 159 1.41 0.59 -20.18
C ALA A 159 0.22 -0.09 -20.90
N GLY A 160 -0.77 0.68 -21.40
CA GLY A 160 -1.89 0.18 -22.20
C GLY A 160 -3.13 -0.22 -21.41
N PHE A 161 -3.15 0.03 -20.09
CA PHE A 161 -4.32 -0.22 -19.26
C PHE A 161 -5.44 0.79 -19.57
N LYS A 162 -6.68 0.34 -19.41
CA LYS A 162 -7.88 1.15 -19.68
C LYS A 162 -8.60 1.56 -18.41
N GLN A 163 -8.25 0.94 -17.31
CA GLN A 163 -8.84 1.20 -16.01
C GLN A 163 -7.79 1.12 -14.91
N ALA A 164 -7.90 1.98 -13.91
CA ALA A 164 -7.16 1.91 -12.67
C ALA A 164 -8.12 1.70 -11.48
N GLN A 165 -7.62 1.05 -10.43
CA GLN A 165 -8.35 0.79 -9.19
C GLN A 165 -7.48 1.10 -7.97
N ILE A 166 -8.15 1.43 -6.87
CA ILE A 166 -7.54 1.72 -5.59
C ILE A 166 -8.49 1.35 -4.46
N SER A 167 -7.98 0.69 -3.41
CA SER A 167 -8.77 0.28 -2.26
C SER A 167 -8.30 0.98 -0.97
N PHE A 168 -9.20 1.17 -0.02
CA PHE A 168 -8.91 1.77 1.27
C PHE A 168 -9.92 1.32 2.34
N LEU A 169 -9.55 1.48 3.60
CA LEU A 169 -10.42 1.18 4.75
C LEU A 169 -11.65 2.08 4.75
N ILE A 170 -12.85 1.50 4.90
CA ILE A 170 -14.10 2.24 5.06
C ILE A 170 -13.98 3.17 6.27
N GLY A 171 -14.34 4.45 6.07
CA GLY A 171 -14.17 5.52 7.07
C GLY A 171 -12.90 6.35 6.87
N ASN A 172 -12.02 6.01 5.93
CA ASN A 172 -10.89 6.85 5.57
C ASN A 172 -11.28 7.95 4.57
N ASP A 173 -12.09 8.91 5.07
CA ASP A 173 -12.64 10.00 4.24
C ASP A 173 -11.55 10.85 3.57
N ARG A 174 -10.39 10.96 4.21
CA ARG A 174 -9.25 11.69 3.65
C ARG A 174 -8.72 11.01 2.38
N ALA A 175 -8.55 9.69 2.42
CA ALA A 175 -8.12 8.92 1.26
C ALA A 175 -9.17 8.98 0.16
N GLU A 176 -10.44 8.75 0.48
CA GLU A 176 -11.53 8.84 -0.48
C GLU A 176 -11.57 10.20 -1.18
N HIS A 177 -11.47 11.29 -0.42
CA HIS A 177 -11.45 12.64 -0.99
C HIS A 177 -10.26 12.86 -1.94
N ALA A 178 -9.06 12.38 -1.58
CA ALA A 178 -7.88 12.50 -2.42
C ALA A 178 -8.04 11.75 -3.75
N TYR A 179 -8.60 10.54 -3.70
CA TYR A 179 -8.80 9.70 -4.89
C TYR A 179 -9.91 10.25 -5.79
N ARG A 180 -11.01 10.71 -5.21
CA ARG A 180 -12.10 11.35 -5.98
C ARG A 180 -11.64 12.62 -6.69
N LYS A 181 -10.72 13.39 -6.11
CA LYS A 181 -10.14 14.59 -6.77
C LYS A 181 -9.40 14.28 -8.07
N VAL A 182 -8.87 13.10 -8.21
CA VAL A 182 -8.22 12.64 -9.46
C VAL A 182 -9.14 11.73 -10.29
N GLY A 183 -10.45 11.77 -10.05
CA GLY A 183 -11.47 11.18 -10.92
C GLY A 183 -11.84 9.73 -10.62
N PHE A 184 -11.36 9.13 -9.53
CA PHE A 184 -11.85 7.82 -9.11
C PHE A 184 -13.30 7.91 -8.62
N ALA A 185 -14.11 6.92 -8.99
CA ALA A 185 -15.52 6.78 -8.60
C ALA A 185 -15.73 5.46 -7.84
N PHE A 186 -16.80 5.40 -7.06
CA PHE A 186 -17.20 4.20 -6.33
C PHE A 186 -17.38 3.01 -7.29
N ALA A 187 -16.77 1.89 -6.95
CA ALA A 187 -16.91 0.65 -7.69
C ALA A 187 -17.51 -0.47 -6.82
N GLU A 188 -16.95 -0.70 -5.63
CA GLU A 188 -17.39 -1.78 -4.76
C GLU A 188 -17.09 -1.47 -3.28
N GLU A 189 -17.82 -2.12 -2.39
CA GLU A 189 -17.55 -2.11 -0.96
C GLU A 189 -17.81 -3.50 -0.39
N LYS A 190 -16.85 -4.03 0.37
CA LYS A 190 -16.99 -5.30 1.09
C LYS A 190 -16.86 -5.06 2.58
N ARG A 191 -17.78 -5.65 3.34
CA ARG A 191 -17.82 -5.59 4.80
C ARG A 191 -17.82 -7.00 5.37
N ALA A 192 -17.10 -7.22 6.46
CA ALA A 192 -17.08 -8.49 7.15
C ALA A 192 -16.88 -8.31 8.66
N PRO A 193 -17.65 -9.04 9.51
CA PRO A 193 -17.52 -8.91 10.97
C PRO A 193 -16.14 -9.29 11.51
N ASP A 194 -15.48 -10.28 10.94
CA ASP A 194 -14.13 -10.70 11.31
C ASP A 194 -13.09 -9.62 10.96
N PHE A 195 -13.25 -8.95 9.83
CA PHE A 195 -12.42 -7.81 9.44
C PHE A 195 -12.58 -6.65 10.44
N GLU A 196 -13.83 -6.28 10.77
CA GLU A 196 -14.11 -5.20 11.73
C GLU A 196 -13.57 -5.52 13.12
N ALA A 197 -13.74 -6.76 13.58
CA ALA A 197 -13.23 -7.20 14.87
C ALA A 197 -11.69 -7.16 14.94
N ALA A 198 -11.00 -7.46 13.83
CA ALA A 198 -9.55 -7.48 13.77
C ALA A 198 -8.92 -6.08 13.72
N ILE A 199 -9.45 -5.17 12.90
CA ILE A 199 -8.78 -3.89 12.60
C ILE A 199 -9.57 -2.65 13.04
N GLY A 200 -10.88 -2.76 13.29
CA GLY A 200 -11.73 -1.65 13.71
C GLY A 200 -12.33 -0.82 12.56
N SER A 201 -12.19 -1.26 11.32
CA SER A 201 -12.93 -0.75 10.16
C SER A 201 -13.90 -1.80 9.67
N PRO A 202 -15.12 -1.42 9.19
CA PRO A 202 -16.09 -2.41 8.72
C PRO A 202 -15.65 -3.24 7.51
N GLY A 203 -14.62 -2.79 6.78
CA GLY A 203 -14.15 -3.45 5.57
C GLY A 203 -13.36 -2.54 4.64
N LEU A 204 -13.34 -2.90 3.36
CA LEU A 204 -12.65 -2.15 2.31
C LEU A 204 -13.64 -1.57 1.28
N ARG A 205 -13.32 -0.38 0.80
CA ARG A 205 -13.98 0.29 -0.33
C ARG A 205 -13.01 0.38 -1.49
N ARG A 206 -13.46 -0.05 -2.67
CA ARG A 206 -12.72 0.07 -3.92
C ARG A 206 -13.33 1.17 -4.77
N LEU A 207 -12.47 2.04 -5.28
CA LEU A 207 -12.81 2.99 -6.32
C LEU A 207 -12.11 2.56 -7.62
N ALA A 208 -12.71 2.93 -8.75
CA ALA A 208 -12.15 2.69 -10.08
C ALA A 208 -12.23 3.96 -10.93
N ARG A 209 -11.37 4.03 -11.95
CA ARG A 209 -11.32 5.11 -12.93
C ARG A 209 -10.91 4.58 -14.30
N ASP A 210 -11.62 4.98 -15.35
CA ASP A 210 -11.20 4.79 -16.74
C ASP A 210 -10.05 5.77 -17.08
N ILE A 211 -9.03 5.29 -17.85
CA ILE A 211 -7.79 6.01 -18.18
C ILE A 211 -7.42 5.92 -19.65
#